data_46dfa403cd43f13b35d1d42fb2678ac5
#
_entry.id   46dfa403cd43f13b35d1d42fb2678ac5
#
_cell.length_a   1.000
_cell.length_b   1.000
_cell.length_c   1.000
_cell.angle_alpha   90.00
_cell.angle_beta   90.00
_cell.angle_gamma   90.00
#
_symmetry.space_group_name_H-M   'P 1'
#
loop_
_entity.id
_entity.type
_entity.pdbx_description
1 polymer ?
#
loop_
_entity_poly.entity_id
_entity_poly.type
_entity_poly.pdbx_seq_one_letter_code
_entity_poly.pdbx_strand_id
1 'polypeptide(L)'
;VIRDSGRQQPRDVGWLGSEQRWTVGSLATAAAFVSSGLGFAWLPRHMIERELKEGVLKQLPLEKGGSRNPTFYLYSNKDKPLGPATQILVELLPTFDTAPLDAPFAAPQQA
;
A
#
# COMPACT_ATOMS: atom_id res chain seq x y z
N VAL A 1 5.84 11.62 -1.64
CA VAL A 1 6.80 10.77 -0.91
C VAL A 1 6.88 9.42 -1.59
N ILE A 2 8.05 8.95 -1.87
CA ILE A 2 8.32 7.67 -2.54
C ILE A 2 9.16 6.80 -1.61
N ARG A 3 8.77 5.53 -1.46
CA ARG A 3 9.62 4.54 -0.80
C ARG A 3 10.64 4.00 -1.80
N ASP A 4 11.91 4.07 -1.44
CA ASP A 4 12.99 3.43 -2.17
C ASP A 4 13.85 2.59 -1.22
N SER A 5 14.09 1.34 -1.56
CA SER A 5 14.94 0.44 -0.79
C SER A 5 16.42 0.52 -1.18
N GLY A 6 16.83 1.46 -2.02
CA GLY A 6 18.22 1.85 -2.22
C GLY A 6 19.10 0.88 -3.04
N ARG A 7 18.53 -0.06 -3.78
CA ARG A 7 19.28 -0.94 -4.67
C ARG A 7 18.71 -0.87 -6.08
N GLN A 8 19.43 -0.19 -6.99
CA GLN A 8 19.19 -0.12 -8.42
C GLN A 8 17.96 0.69 -8.85
N GLN A 9 18.20 1.68 -9.68
CA GLN A 9 17.29 2.59 -10.39
C GLN A 9 16.02 3.02 -9.62
N PRO A 10 15.87 4.31 -9.33
CA PRO A 10 14.66 4.83 -8.68
C PRO A 10 13.43 4.40 -9.47
N ARG A 11 12.54 3.65 -8.85
CA ARG A 11 11.24 3.34 -9.45
C ARG A 11 10.37 4.57 -9.32
N ASP A 12 10.13 5.27 -10.41
CA ASP A 12 9.24 6.43 -10.48
C ASP A 12 7.75 6.04 -10.37
N VAL A 13 7.45 5.15 -9.44
CA VAL A 13 6.10 4.68 -9.20
C VAL A 13 5.39 5.64 -8.24
N GLY A 14 4.35 6.30 -8.71
CA GLY A 14 3.55 7.21 -7.89
C GLY A 14 4.02 8.68 -7.90
N TRP A 15 4.85 9.04 -8.83
CA TRP A 15 5.38 10.39 -8.97
C TRP A 15 4.34 11.45 -9.35
N LEU A 16 3.33 11.12 -10.12
CA LEU A 16 2.24 12.03 -10.52
C LEU A 16 2.70 13.39 -11.10
N GLY A 17 3.91 13.46 -11.69
CA GLY A 17 4.46 14.70 -12.26
C GLY A 17 4.95 15.72 -11.23
N SER A 18 5.08 15.35 -9.95
CA SER A 18 5.57 16.27 -8.91
C SER A 18 7.04 16.65 -9.12
N GLU A 19 7.35 17.94 -9.10
CA GLU A 19 8.72 18.45 -9.22
C GLU A 19 9.56 18.12 -7.97
N GLN A 20 8.92 18.06 -6.79
CA GLN A 20 9.61 17.78 -5.54
C GLN A 20 9.32 16.34 -5.09
N ARG A 21 10.39 15.65 -4.74
CA ARG A 21 10.36 14.25 -4.34
C ARG A 21 11.13 14.04 -3.04
N TRP A 22 10.50 13.34 -2.11
CA TRP A 22 11.16 12.87 -0.89
C TRP A 22 11.24 11.36 -0.94
N THR A 23 12.44 10.83 -0.79
CA THR A 23 12.69 9.39 -0.76
C THR A 23 12.91 8.95 0.67
N VAL A 24 12.19 7.92 1.10
CA VAL A 24 12.24 7.39 2.47
C VAL A 24 12.46 5.88 2.45
N GLY A 25 13.13 5.36 3.46
CA GLY A 25 13.49 3.94 3.56
C GLY A 25 12.34 3.03 4.02
N SER A 26 11.23 3.58 4.55
CA SER A 26 10.12 2.76 5.05
C SER A 26 8.75 3.36 4.74
N LEU A 27 7.73 2.49 4.64
CA LEU A 27 6.34 2.93 4.49
C LEU A 27 5.82 3.66 5.73
N ALA A 28 6.28 3.28 6.92
CA ALA A 28 5.90 3.95 8.15
C ALA A 28 6.38 5.42 8.16
N THR A 29 7.62 5.65 7.72
CA THR A 29 8.14 7.01 7.56
C THR A 29 7.34 7.78 6.50
N ALA A 30 7.01 7.16 5.37
CA ALA A 30 6.17 7.80 4.35
C ALA A 30 4.79 8.18 4.92
N ALA A 31 4.15 7.30 5.68
CA ALA A 31 2.87 7.58 6.33
C ALA A 31 2.97 8.76 7.30
N ALA A 32 4.01 8.79 8.14
CA ALA A 32 4.24 9.89 9.08
C ALA A 32 4.41 11.24 8.36
N PHE A 33 5.17 11.28 7.26
CA PHE A 33 5.34 12.49 6.46
C PHE A 33 4.02 12.99 5.88
N VAL A 34 3.24 12.10 5.28
CA VAL A 34 1.95 12.46 4.68
C VAL A 34 0.95 12.91 5.76
N SER A 35 0.91 12.22 6.90
CA SER A 35 0.06 12.62 8.05
C SER A 35 0.45 13.97 8.65
N SER A 36 1.70 14.37 8.49
CA SER A 36 2.18 15.71 8.89
C SER A 36 1.89 16.80 7.83
N GLY A 37 1.16 16.48 6.77
CA GLY A 37 0.82 17.45 5.72
C GLY A 37 1.94 17.74 4.71
N LEU A 38 3.00 16.95 4.69
CA LEU A 38 4.18 17.19 3.85
C LEU A 38 4.06 16.62 2.43
N GLY A 39 2.85 16.38 1.95
CA GLY A 39 2.62 15.95 0.58
C GLY A 39 1.70 14.75 0.46
N PHE A 40 1.93 13.90 -0.54
CA PHE A 40 1.14 12.72 -0.82
C PHE A 40 2.03 11.50 -1.09
N ALA A 41 1.49 10.30 -0.92
CA ALA A 41 2.18 9.03 -1.19
C ALA A 41 1.21 7.92 -1.53
N TRP A 42 1.72 6.88 -2.16
CA TRP A 42 1.07 5.58 -2.25
C TRP A 42 1.30 4.83 -0.95
N LEU A 43 0.23 4.57 -0.22
CA LEU A 43 0.28 3.86 1.05
C LEU A 43 -0.71 2.71 1.06
N PRO A 44 -0.36 1.56 1.65
CA PRO A 44 -1.31 0.48 1.87
C PRO A 44 -2.44 0.96 2.78
N ARG A 45 -3.69 0.73 2.38
CA ARG A 45 -4.87 1.21 3.11
C ARG A 45 -4.90 0.74 4.57
N HIS A 46 -4.53 -0.51 4.82
CA HIS A 46 -4.51 -1.07 6.17
C HIS A 46 -3.57 -0.34 7.14
N MET A 47 -2.53 0.34 6.62
CA MET A 47 -1.59 1.10 7.44
C MET A 47 -2.11 2.49 7.84
N ILE A 48 -3.08 3.02 7.12
CA ILE A 48 -3.58 4.39 7.28
C ILE A 48 -5.09 4.44 7.51
N GLU A 49 -5.69 3.31 7.85
CA GLU A 49 -7.14 3.20 8.00
C GLU A 49 -7.68 4.11 9.11
N ARG A 50 -6.96 4.24 10.19
CA ARG A 50 -7.31 5.13 11.30
C ARG A 50 -7.30 6.58 10.85
N GLU A 51 -6.23 7.03 10.22
CA GLU A 51 -6.04 8.40 9.74
C GLU A 51 -7.09 8.78 8.67
N LEU A 52 -7.52 7.81 7.85
CA LEU A 52 -8.62 7.99 6.92
C LEU A 52 -9.97 8.14 7.64
N LYS A 53 -10.24 7.33 8.68
CA LYS A 53 -11.47 7.42 9.48
C LYS A 53 -11.55 8.71 10.28
N GLU A 54 -10.43 9.17 10.82
CA GLU A 54 -10.31 10.41 11.58
C GLU A 54 -10.28 11.66 10.68
N GLY A 55 -10.21 11.49 9.35
CA GLY A 55 -10.15 12.60 8.40
C GLY A 55 -8.80 13.32 8.34
N VAL A 56 -7.76 12.80 8.99
CA VAL A 56 -6.38 13.33 8.93
C VAL A 56 -5.82 13.16 7.52
N LEU A 57 -6.13 12.03 6.89
CA LEU A 57 -5.78 11.73 5.52
C LEU A 57 -7.05 11.58 4.66
N LYS A 58 -6.92 11.89 3.38
CA LYS A 58 -7.95 11.63 2.38
C LYS A 58 -7.35 11.04 1.11
N GLN A 59 -8.10 10.23 0.42
CA GLN A 59 -7.73 9.75 -0.90
C GLN A 59 -7.84 10.89 -1.91
N LEU A 60 -6.82 11.03 -2.76
CA LEU A 60 -6.85 12.00 -3.85
C LEU A 60 -7.82 11.51 -4.94
N PRO A 61 -8.73 12.37 -5.44
CA PRO A 61 -9.68 12.04 -6.49
C PRO A 61 -9.00 12.06 -7.87
N LEU A 62 -8.18 11.04 -8.15
CA LEU A 62 -7.48 10.92 -9.41
C LEU A 62 -8.32 10.12 -10.40
N GLU A 63 -8.48 10.63 -11.61
CA GLU A 63 -9.20 9.92 -12.69
C GLU A 63 -8.52 8.60 -13.08
N LYS A 64 -7.19 8.56 -13.01
CA LYS A 64 -6.39 7.35 -13.26
C LYS A 64 -5.36 7.18 -12.16
N GLY A 65 -5.19 5.95 -11.71
CA GLY A 65 -4.15 5.61 -10.74
C GLY A 65 -4.45 6.02 -9.30
N GLY A 66 -5.70 6.34 -8.96
CA GLY A 66 -6.11 6.68 -7.57
C GLY A 66 -6.02 5.49 -6.60
N SER A 67 -6.10 4.26 -7.11
CA SER A 67 -5.86 3.03 -6.37
C SER A 67 -5.08 2.01 -7.19
N ARG A 68 -4.46 1.07 -6.53
CA ARG A 68 -3.72 -0.04 -7.15
C ARG A 68 -4.00 -1.32 -6.38
N ASN A 69 -4.38 -2.36 -7.12
CA ASN A 69 -4.51 -3.72 -6.60
C ASN A 69 -3.35 -4.57 -7.14
N PRO A 70 -2.22 -4.63 -6.41
CA PRO A 70 -1.11 -5.46 -6.84
C PRO A 70 -1.50 -6.94 -6.73
N THR A 71 -1.19 -7.71 -7.76
CA THR A 71 -1.28 -9.16 -7.68
C THR A 71 -0.06 -9.68 -6.94
N PHE A 72 -0.28 -10.44 -5.89
CA PHE A 72 0.77 -11.11 -5.14
C PHE A 72 0.88 -12.57 -5.62
N TYR A 73 2.12 -13.04 -5.74
CA TYR A 73 2.42 -14.40 -6.13
C TYR A 73 3.15 -15.10 -5.00
N LEU A 74 2.72 -16.31 -4.68
CA LEU A 74 3.42 -17.19 -3.76
C LEU A 74 4.34 -18.13 -4.57
N TYR A 75 5.61 -18.10 -4.26
CA TYR A 75 6.60 -18.97 -4.88
C TYR A 75 7.10 -20.01 -3.87
N SER A 76 7.12 -21.27 -4.27
CA SER A 76 7.74 -22.35 -3.49
C SER A 76 8.77 -23.08 -4.33
N ASN A 77 9.78 -23.67 -3.67
CA ASN A 77 10.74 -24.51 -4.34
C ASN A 77 10.12 -25.90 -4.58
N LYS A 78 10.04 -26.30 -5.84
CA LYS A 78 9.49 -27.62 -6.23
C LYS A 78 10.36 -28.81 -5.77
N ASP A 79 11.67 -28.59 -5.62
CA ASP A 79 12.64 -29.63 -5.32
C ASP A 79 12.79 -29.89 -3.80
N LYS A 80 12.14 -29.07 -2.96
CA LYS A 80 12.15 -29.24 -1.51
C LYS A 80 10.73 -29.36 -0.99
N PRO A 81 10.42 -30.46 -0.27
CA PRO A 81 9.12 -30.61 0.37
C PRO A 81 8.92 -29.47 1.39
N LEU A 82 7.74 -28.91 1.40
CA LEU A 82 7.37 -27.91 2.40
C LEU A 82 7.25 -28.55 3.78
N GLY A 83 7.83 -27.93 4.79
CA GLY A 83 7.62 -28.35 6.18
C GLY A 83 6.16 -28.17 6.61
N PRO A 84 5.71 -28.87 7.67
CA PRO A 84 4.29 -28.85 8.09
C PRO A 84 3.74 -27.44 8.33
N ALA A 85 4.49 -26.60 9.01
CA ALA A 85 4.08 -25.21 9.27
C ALA A 85 3.93 -24.39 7.98
N THR A 86 4.82 -24.59 7.01
CA THR A 86 4.76 -23.90 5.72
C THR A 86 3.57 -24.37 4.90
N GLN A 87 3.23 -25.66 4.95
CA GLN A 87 2.03 -26.19 4.29
C GLN A 87 0.77 -25.52 4.83
N ILE A 88 0.62 -25.45 6.14
CA ILE A 88 -0.51 -24.76 6.79
C ILE A 88 -0.57 -23.29 6.35
N LEU A 89 0.53 -22.59 6.30
CA LEU A 89 0.57 -21.20 5.85
C LEU A 89 0.12 -21.07 4.39
N VAL A 90 0.61 -21.91 3.49
CA VAL A 90 0.22 -21.93 2.08
C VAL A 90 -1.28 -22.18 1.89
N GLU A 91 -1.87 -23.06 2.70
CA GLU A 91 -3.31 -23.36 2.67
C GLU A 91 -4.15 -22.21 3.23
N LEU A 92 -3.64 -21.50 4.24
CA LEU A 92 -4.35 -20.37 4.86
C LEU A 92 -4.31 -19.10 4.00
N LEU A 93 -3.20 -18.82 3.32
CA LEU A 93 -3.03 -17.56 2.56
C LEU A 93 -4.17 -17.26 1.55
N PRO A 94 -4.68 -18.23 0.77
CA PRO A 94 -5.79 -17.99 -0.15
C PRO A 94 -7.14 -17.74 0.56
N THR A 95 -7.26 -18.12 1.84
CA THR A 95 -8.51 -17.96 2.60
C THR A 95 -8.64 -16.58 3.24
N PHE A 96 -7.55 -15.82 3.29
CA PHE A 96 -7.63 -14.43 3.66
C PHE A 96 -8.28 -13.66 2.51
N ASP A 97 -9.54 -13.35 2.69
CA ASP A 97 -10.28 -12.47 1.80
C ASP A 97 -9.59 -11.09 1.82
N THR A 98 -8.76 -10.87 0.82
CA THR A 98 -8.34 -9.53 0.49
C THR A 98 -9.56 -8.87 -0.16
N ALA A 99 -10.49 -8.40 0.66
CA ALA A 99 -11.60 -7.59 0.18
C ALA A 99 -11.03 -6.56 -0.80
N PRO A 100 -11.62 -6.43 -2.01
CA PRO A 100 -11.10 -5.49 -2.99
C PRO A 100 -10.94 -4.15 -2.32
N LEU A 101 -9.73 -3.63 -2.33
CA LEU A 101 -9.38 -2.30 -1.80
C LEU A 101 -10.13 -1.17 -2.55
N ASP A 102 -10.93 -1.55 -3.52
CA ASP A 102 -11.72 -0.69 -4.40
C ASP A 102 -13.16 -0.43 -3.93
N ALA A 103 -13.55 -0.91 -2.75
CA ALA A 103 -14.81 -0.44 -2.19
C ALA A 103 -14.68 1.09 -2.01
N PRO A 104 -15.44 1.91 -2.76
CA PRO A 104 -15.39 3.35 -2.61
C PRO A 104 -15.68 3.64 -1.14
N PHE A 105 -14.75 4.34 -0.48
CA PHE A 105 -15.01 4.86 0.84
C PHE A 105 -16.25 5.75 0.73
N ALA A 106 -17.40 5.26 1.16
CA ALA A 106 -18.56 6.10 1.33
C ALA A 106 -18.15 7.13 2.38
N ALA A 107 -17.90 8.35 1.91
CA ALA A 107 -17.70 9.47 2.80
C ALA A 107 -18.91 9.50 3.75
N PRO A 108 -18.71 9.69 5.07
CA PRO A 108 -19.82 9.89 5.96
C PRO A 108 -20.62 11.07 5.41
N GLN A 109 -21.88 10.82 5.08
CA GLN A 109 -22.81 11.89 4.73
C GLN A 109 -22.81 12.84 5.91
N GLN A 110 -22.28 14.03 5.69
CA GLN A 110 -22.45 15.12 6.64
C GLN A 110 -23.95 15.38 6.73
N ALA A 111 -24.47 15.01 7.85
CA ALA A 111 -25.80 15.40 8.22
C ALA A 111 -25.84 16.92 8.51
#